data_15fa9b1035fb6eec3668c855af120fa4
#
_entry.id   15fa9b1035fb6eec3668c855af120fa4
#
_cell.length_a   1.000
_cell.length_b   1.000
_cell.length_c   1.000
_cell.angle_alpha   90.00
_cell.angle_beta   90.00
_cell.angle_gamma   90.00
#
_symmetry.space_group_name_H-M   'P 1'
#
loop_
_entity.id
_entity.type
_entity.pdbx_description
1 polymer ?
#
loop_
_entity_poly.entity_id
_entity_poly.type
_entity_poly.pdbx_seq_one_letter_code
_entity_poly.pdbx_strand_id
1 'polypeptide(L)' 'VFAHSVRTFAESGMMMIDFSYNAPLEWHHGPAAEYSFEHVVVARVLMPEHDFREWVRKSATALGILKAEG' A
#
# COMPACT_ATOMS: atom_id res chain seq x y z
N VAL A 1 13.13 -2.86 3.79
CA VAL A 1 11.89 -2.14 4.05
C VAL A 1 10.78 -3.14 4.33
N PHE A 2 10.10 -2.95 5.42
CA PHE A 2 8.96 -3.79 5.81
C PHE A 2 7.67 -3.00 5.68
N ALA A 3 6.68 -3.57 5.01
CA ALA A 3 5.35 -2.99 4.93
C ALA A 3 4.33 -4.12 4.86
N HIS A 4 3.22 -3.97 5.58
CA HIS A 4 2.13 -4.95 5.55
C HIS A 4 0.80 -4.34 5.13
N SER A 5 0.81 -3.09 4.74
CA SER A 5 -0.38 -2.38 4.31
C SER A 5 -0.07 -1.53 3.08
N VAL A 6 -1.02 -1.49 2.16
CA VAL A 6 -0.90 -0.69 0.94
C VAL A 6 -2.18 0.12 0.79
N ARG A 7 -2.03 1.41 0.55
CA ARG A 7 -3.15 2.29 0.22
C ARG A 7 -2.93 2.89 -1.14
N THR A 8 -3.99 3.02 -1.89
CA THR A 8 -3.95 3.63 -3.22
C THR A 8 -4.91 4.80 -3.30
N PHE A 9 -4.47 5.86 -3.94
CA PHE A 9 -5.28 7.05 -4.18
C PHE A 9 -5.15 7.44 -5.65
N ALA A 10 -6.27 7.84 -6.24
CA ALA A 10 -6.27 8.31 -7.63
C ALA A 10 -6.69 9.78 -7.63
N GLU A 11 -5.91 10.61 -8.31
CA GLU A 11 -6.22 12.02 -8.45
C GLU A 11 -5.59 12.57 -9.73
N SER A 12 -6.41 13.25 -10.53
CA SER A 12 -5.94 13.94 -11.74
C SER A 12 -5.10 13.08 -12.69
N GLY A 13 -5.52 11.82 -12.86
CA GLY A 13 -4.81 10.91 -13.77
C GLY A 13 -3.54 10.29 -13.19
N MET A 14 -3.25 10.57 -11.93
CA MET A 14 -2.10 10.00 -11.22
C MET A 14 -2.56 9.05 -10.14
N MET A 15 -1.79 8.00 -9.93
CA MET A 15 -1.98 7.07 -8.81
C MET A 15 -0.87 7.27 -7.81
N MET A 16 -1.25 7.36 -6.55
CA MET A 16 -0.32 7.39 -5.43
C MET A 16 -0.48 6.10 -4.64
N ILE A 17 0.62 5.40 -4.45
CA ILE A 17 0.63 4.14 -3.72
C ILE A 17 1.49 4.31 -2.47
N ASP A 18 0.89 4.12 -1.32
CA ASP A 18 1.59 4.22 -0.03
C ASP A 18 1.78 2.82 0.54
N PHE A 19 3.02 2.46 0.79
CA PHE A 19 3.38 1.25 1.52
C PHE A 19 3.63 1.64 2.97
N SER A 20 2.99 0.93 3.88
CA SER A 20 3.00 1.35 5.28
C SER A 20 2.95 0.16 6.23
N TYR A 21 3.20 0.44 7.49
CA TYR A 21 2.99 -0.51 8.57
C TYR A 21 2.45 0.23 9.78
N ASN A 22 1.86 -0.51 10.70
CA ASN A 22 1.39 0.04 11.96
C ASN A 22 2.42 -0.28 13.03
N ALA A 23 2.94 0.75 13.66
CA ALA A 23 3.89 0.63 14.76
C ALA A 23 3.20 0.93 16.08
N PRO A 24 3.44 0.15 17.13
CA PRO A 24 2.90 0.48 18.44
C PRO A 24 3.53 1.77 18.95
N LEU A 25 2.73 2.57 19.66
CA LEU A 25 3.23 3.79 20.30
C LEU A 25 3.90 3.41 21.61
N GLU A 26 5.19 3.14 21.54
CA GLU A 26 5.95 2.60 22.69
C GLU A 26 6.06 3.58 23.86
N TRP A 27 5.93 4.87 23.62
CA TRP A 27 6.01 5.86 24.68
C TRP A 27 4.71 6.02 25.47
N HIS A 28 3.64 5.38 25.05
CA HIS A 28 2.41 5.36 25.82
C HIS A 28 2.48 4.28 26.88
N HIS A 29 2.16 4.64 28.11
CA HIS A 29 2.11 3.72 29.22
C HIS A 29 0.70 3.64 29.76
N GLY A 30 0.23 2.43 30.03
CA GLY A 30 -1.08 2.21 30.56
C GLY A 30 -1.97 1.43 29.61
N PRO A 31 -3.21 1.12 30.05
CA PRO A 31 -4.10 0.25 29.26
C PRO A 31 -4.38 0.73 27.84
N ALA A 32 -4.45 2.03 27.63
CA ALA A 32 -4.72 2.59 26.31
C ALA A 32 -3.57 2.38 25.33
N ALA A 33 -2.35 2.21 25.83
CA ALA A 33 -1.17 2.02 24.97
C ALA A 33 -1.23 0.72 24.18
N GLU A 34 -1.90 -0.28 24.70
CA GLU A 34 -2.03 -1.58 24.05
C GLU A 34 -2.76 -1.49 22.72
N TYR A 35 -3.60 -0.48 22.57
CA TYR A 35 -4.43 -0.30 21.39
C TYR A 35 -4.04 0.89 20.53
N SER A 36 -2.92 1.53 20.85
CA SER A 36 -2.45 2.70 20.15
C SER A 36 -1.38 2.32 19.14
N PHE A 37 -1.62 2.67 17.88
CA PHE A 37 -0.69 2.38 16.79
C PHE A 37 -0.46 3.63 15.98
N GLU A 38 0.76 3.80 15.53
CA GLU A 38 1.11 4.84 14.58
C GLU A 38 1.18 4.23 13.19
N HIS A 39 0.51 4.87 12.24
CA HIS A 39 0.55 4.48 10.85
C HIS A 39 1.78 5.11 10.20
N VAL A 40 2.74 4.28 9.85
CA VAL A 40 4.02 4.74 9.31
C VAL A 40 4.09 4.43 7.82
N VAL A 41 4.20 5.46 7.00
CA VAL A 41 4.40 5.31 5.57
C VAL A 41 5.90 5.15 5.33
N VAL A 42 6.30 4.03 4.77
CA VAL A 42 7.72 3.72 4.51
C VAL A 42 8.13 4.03 3.09
N ALA A 43 7.18 4.06 2.17
CA ALA A 43 7.45 4.38 0.77
C ALA A 43 6.18 4.92 0.12
N ARG A 44 6.36 5.90 -0.74
CA ARG A 44 5.27 6.46 -1.54
C ARG A 44 5.71 6.51 -2.98
N VAL A 45 4.89 5.94 -3.84
CA VAL A 45 5.16 5.89 -5.28
C VAL A 45 4.08 6.65 -6.01
N LEU A 46 4.50 7.49 -6.94
CA LEU A 46 3.59 8.21 -7.83
C LEU A 46 3.80 7.70 -9.23
N MET A 47 2.71 7.39 -9.93
CA MET A 47 2.79 6.96 -11.31
C MET A 47 1.53 7.36 -12.06
N PRO A 48 1.59 7.50 -13.40
CA PRO A 48 0.39 7.72 -14.20
C PRO A 48 -0.60 6.58 -14.03
N GLU A 49 -1.88 6.91 -14.02
CA GLU A 49 -2.93 5.91 -13.84
C GLU A 49 -2.85 4.79 -14.87
N HIS A 50 -2.55 5.13 -16.11
CA HIS A 50 -2.42 4.13 -17.17
C HIS A 50 -1.33 3.10 -16.85
N ASP A 51 -0.18 3.57 -16.38
CA ASP A 51 0.92 2.67 -16.02
C ASP A 51 0.58 1.80 -14.82
N PHE A 52 -0.14 2.37 -13.87
CA PHE A 52 -0.61 1.62 -12.72
C PHE A 52 -1.56 0.49 -13.14
N ARG A 53 -2.51 0.78 -14.03
CA ARG A 53 -3.45 -0.22 -14.54
C ARG A 53 -2.73 -1.36 -15.25
N GLU A 54 -1.72 -1.03 -16.04
CA GLU A 54 -0.90 -2.05 -16.72
C GLU A 54 -0.14 -2.91 -15.72
N TRP A 55 0.43 -2.29 -14.71
CA TRP A 55 1.16 -3.01 -13.67
C TRP A 55 0.23 -3.97 -12.91
N VAL A 56 -0.95 -3.51 -12.53
CA VAL A 56 -1.93 -4.34 -11.82
C VAL A 56 -2.34 -5.55 -12.70
N ARG A 57 -2.61 -5.30 -13.97
CA ARG A 57 -3.01 -6.36 -14.90
C ARG A 57 -1.91 -7.41 -15.05
N LYS A 58 -0.69 -6.98 -15.25
CA LYS A 58 0.46 -7.89 -15.38
C LYS A 58 0.70 -8.67 -14.10
N SER A 59 0.61 -8.02 -12.96
CA SER A 59 0.80 -8.68 -11.67
C SER A 59 -0.28 -9.70 -11.39
N ALA A 60 -1.53 -9.36 -11.68
CA ALA A 60 -2.66 -10.29 -11.49
C ALA A 60 -2.54 -11.51 -12.40
N THR A 61 -2.08 -11.31 -13.64
CA THR A 61 -1.83 -12.42 -14.57
C THR A 61 -0.71 -13.30 -14.05
N ALA A 62 0.38 -12.72 -13.59
CA ALA A 62 1.52 -13.47 -13.05
C ALA A 62 1.16 -14.29 -11.82
N LEU A 63 0.24 -13.77 -10.99
CA LEU A 63 -0.24 -14.46 -9.80
C LEU A 63 -1.35 -15.48 -10.09
N GLY A 64 -1.81 -15.57 -11.34
CA GLY A 64 -2.87 -16.49 -11.71
C GLY A 64 -4.28 -16.02 -11.35
N ILE A 65 -4.44 -14.77 -10.94
CA ILE A 65 -5.74 -14.20 -10.61
C ILE A 65 -6.55 -13.92 -11.89
N LEU A 66 -5.84 -13.43 -12.91
CA LEU A 66 -6.42 -13.23 -14.24
C LEU A 66 -5.80 -14.21 -15.22
N LYS A 67 -6.60 -14.68 -16.17
CA LYS A 67 -6.09 -15.52 -17.24
C LYS A 67 -5.30 -14.66 -18.22
N ALA A 68 -4.17 -15.17 -18.66
CA ALA A 68 -3.43 -14.53 -19.73
C ALA A 68 -4.27 -14.58 -21.02
N GLU A 69 -4.36 -13.47 -21.70
CA GLU A 69 -4.99 -13.41 -23.01
C GLU A 69 -4.03 -13.98 -24.04
N GLY A 70 -4.51 -14.79 -24.83
CA GLY A 70 -3.63 -15.33 -25.85
C GLY A 70 -4.01 -16.51 -26.47
#